data_39cbc08c21ec434280e366e1fbfe81cd
#
_entry.id   39cbc08c21ec434280e366e1fbfe81cd
#
_cell.length_a   1.000
_cell.length_b   1.000
_cell.length_c   1.000
_cell.angle_alpha   90.00
_cell.angle_beta   90.00
_cell.angle_gamma   90.00
#
_symmetry.space_group_name_H-M   'P 1'
#
loop_
_entity.id
_entity.type
_entity.pdbx_description
1 polymer ?
#
loop_
_entity_poly.entity_id
_entity_poly.type
_entity_poly.pdbx_seq_one_letter_code
_entity_poly.pdbx_strand_id
1 'polypeptide(L)'
;MLGGAILIIVVVLFCGIRACSGSNKGNSGDEQKTTSEDQGNVPSSPISEGESDEKKEDANPMETADADVTALITSYYQALGEKDIATLKTLEDDFTPSDESKVTNLKDYIEGYEVGDVYTKKGMTDDSYVVYACFSYICQGVETKAPALTQFYVYKNSEGNWVINNGALQDSEISAYM
;
A
#
# COMPACT_ATOMS: atom_id res chain seq x y z
N MET A 1 4.72 -21.95 6.17
CA MET A 1 4.03 -20.71 6.60
C MET A 1 4.35 -19.66 5.55
N LEU A 2 3.35 -19.08 4.86
CA LEU A 2 3.58 -18.12 3.78
C LEU A 2 3.81 -16.75 4.40
N GLY A 3 5.00 -16.16 4.22
CA GLY A 3 5.33 -14.85 4.71
C GLY A 3 4.41 -13.76 4.10
N GLY A 4 3.81 -12.93 4.98
CA GLY A 4 2.67 -12.07 4.62
C GLY A 4 2.99 -10.78 3.85
N ALA A 5 4.24 -10.31 3.81
CA ALA A 5 4.56 -9.01 3.21
C ALA A 5 4.35 -8.96 1.68
N ILE A 6 4.49 -10.07 0.97
CA ILE A 6 4.34 -10.12 -0.50
C ILE A 6 2.92 -10.49 -0.94
N LEU A 7 2.07 -11.00 -0.05
CA LEU A 7 0.70 -11.37 -0.41
C LEU A 7 -0.19 -10.16 -0.78
N ILE A 8 0.12 -8.98 -0.25
CA ILE A 8 -0.61 -7.74 -0.57
C ILE A 8 -0.36 -7.31 -2.03
N ILE A 9 0.84 -7.54 -2.57
CA ILE A 9 1.20 -7.19 -3.94
C ILE A 9 0.38 -7.99 -4.97
N VAL A 10 0.11 -9.27 -4.69
CA VAL A 10 -0.63 -10.15 -5.61
C VAL A 10 -2.13 -9.81 -5.63
N VAL A 11 -2.70 -9.35 -4.52
CA VAL A 11 -4.13 -9.02 -4.43
C VAL A 11 -4.48 -7.76 -5.23
N VAL A 12 -3.60 -6.75 -5.27
CA VAL A 12 -3.84 -5.52 -6.03
C VAL A 12 -3.76 -5.77 -7.54
N LEU A 13 -2.88 -6.65 -8.01
CA LEU A 13 -2.80 -7.03 -9.43
C LEU A 13 -4.00 -7.86 -9.90
N PHE A 14 -4.65 -8.63 -9.02
CA PHE A 14 -5.81 -9.46 -9.40
C PHE A 14 -7.15 -8.71 -9.41
N CYS A 15 -7.30 -7.62 -8.66
CA CYS A 15 -8.54 -6.81 -8.67
C CYS A 15 -8.69 -5.91 -9.90
N GLY A 16 -7.60 -5.60 -10.63
CA GLY A 16 -7.63 -4.69 -11.79
C GLY A 16 -8.15 -5.30 -13.10
N ILE A 17 -8.30 -6.62 -13.21
CA ILE A 17 -8.59 -7.29 -14.50
C ILE A 17 -10.08 -7.69 -14.64
N ARG A 18 -10.96 -7.46 -13.65
CA ARG A 18 -12.36 -7.88 -13.71
C ARG A 18 -13.38 -6.83 -14.13
N ALA A 19 -12.96 -5.68 -14.63
CA ALA A 19 -13.87 -4.58 -14.98
C ALA A 19 -14.02 -4.30 -16.49
N CYS A 20 -13.79 -5.26 -17.38
CA CYS A 20 -14.14 -5.10 -18.80
C CYS A 20 -14.58 -6.43 -19.42
N SER A 21 -15.81 -6.85 -19.15
CA SER A 21 -16.54 -7.74 -20.06
C SER A 21 -18.04 -7.46 -19.91
N GLY A 22 -18.49 -6.41 -20.59
CA GLY A 22 -19.89 -6.11 -20.80
C GLY A 22 -20.35 -6.72 -22.12
N SER A 23 -21.07 -7.81 -22.08
CA SER A 23 -21.76 -8.37 -23.22
C SER A 23 -22.92 -7.50 -23.62
N ASN A 24 -22.84 -6.98 -24.82
CA ASN A 24 -23.93 -6.32 -25.56
C ASN A 24 -24.87 -7.41 -26.10
N LYS A 25 -26.17 -7.33 -25.77
CA LYS A 25 -27.21 -8.02 -26.51
C LYS A 25 -28.42 -7.09 -26.62
N GLY A 26 -28.64 -6.61 -27.84
CA GLY A 26 -29.75 -5.74 -28.18
C GLY A 26 -31.09 -6.46 -28.19
N ASN A 27 -32.11 -5.73 -28.05
CA ASN A 27 -33.37 -5.96 -28.75
C ASN A 27 -34.13 -4.66 -28.95
N SER A 28 -34.72 -4.58 -30.14
CA SER A 28 -35.51 -3.49 -30.73
C SER A 28 -36.91 -3.31 -30.08
N GLY A 29 -37.44 -2.11 -30.17
CA GLY A 29 -38.91 -1.97 -30.34
C GLY A 29 -39.54 -0.81 -29.58
N ASP A 30 -39.88 0.16 -30.39
CA ASP A 30 -41.10 1.00 -30.42
C ASP A 30 -41.25 2.26 -29.57
N GLU A 31 -41.65 3.23 -30.35
CA GLU A 31 -42.01 4.61 -30.06
C GLU A 31 -43.20 4.75 -29.10
N GLN A 32 -43.19 5.76 -28.23
CA GLN A 32 -44.32 6.72 -28.20
C GLN A 32 -43.99 7.97 -27.35
N LYS A 33 -44.25 9.09 -28.01
CA LYS A 33 -44.22 10.48 -27.59
C LYS A 33 -45.39 10.77 -26.61
N THR A 34 -45.11 11.44 -25.49
CA THR A 34 -45.99 12.52 -25.00
C THR A 34 -45.30 13.43 -23.98
N THR A 35 -45.49 14.70 -24.24
CA THR A 35 -45.21 15.90 -23.47
C THR A 35 -46.01 15.95 -22.18
N SER A 36 -45.44 16.39 -21.04
CA SER A 36 -46.10 17.33 -20.12
C SER A 36 -45.11 17.82 -19.07
N GLU A 37 -45.02 19.12 -18.99
CA GLU A 37 -44.41 19.91 -17.91
C GLU A 37 -45.17 19.65 -16.60
N ASP A 38 -44.44 19.45 -15.49
CA ASP A 38 -44.94 19.86 -14.19
C ASP A 38 -43.80 20.29 -13.26
N GLN A 39 -43.95 21.52 -12.77
CA GLN A 39 -43.09 22.13 -11.75
C GLN A 39 -43.48 21.55 -10.40
N GLY A 40 -42.53 20.87 -9.73
CA GLY A 40 -42.70 20.33 -8.39
C GLY A 40 -41.51 20.65 -7.49
N ASN A 41 -41.58 21.83 -6.90
CA ASN A 41 -41.14 22.24 -5.56
C ASN A 41 -40.25 21.26 -4.81
N VAL A 42 -38.93 21.53 -4.79
CA VAL A 42 -37.95 20.87 -3.89
C VAL A 42 -38.04 21.60 -2.53
N PRO A 43 -38.42 20.94 -1.43
CA PRO A 43 -38.31 21.55 -0.11
C PRO A 43 -36.84 21.66 0.28
N SER A 44 -36.35 22.87 0.42
CA SER A 44 -35.07 23.20 1.04
C SER A 44 -35.13 22.77 2.52
N SER A 45 -34.53 21.66 2.84
CA SER A 45 -34.20 21.35 4.23
C SER A 45 -33.09 22.28 4.68
N PRO A 46 -33.19 22.91 5.86
CA PRO A 46 -32.12 23.73 6.37
C PRO A 46 -30.91 22.85 6.69
N ILE A 47 -29.77 23.22 6.11
CA ILE A 47 -28.46 22.71 6.51
C ILE A 47 -28.31 23.13 7.97
N SER A 48 -28.33 22.15 8.87
CA SER A 48 -27.97 22.37 10.26
C SER A 48 -26.50 22.73 10.30
N GLU A 49 -26.23 24.00 10.50
CA GLU A 49 -24.90 24.48 10.94
C GLU A 49 -24.72 24.00 12.37
N GLY A 50 -23.58 23.35 12.61
CA GLY A 50 -23.06 23.22 13.95
C GLY A 50 -22.95 21.80 14.46
N GLU A 51 -21.88 21.16 14.11
CA GLU A 51 -21.04 20.51 15.11
C GLU A 51 -19.60 20.85 14.71
N SER A 52 -18.97 21.69 15.50
CA SER A 52 -17.52 21.84 15.50
C SER A 52 -16.97 20.47 15.93
N ASP A 53 -16.55 19.67 14.95
CA ASP A 53 -15.67 18.57 15.22
C ASP A 53 -14.45 19.16 15.96
N GLU A 54 -14.44 19.04 17.28
CA GLU A 54 -13.21 19.11 18.05
C GLU A 54 -12.32 18.04 17.45
N LYS A 55 -11.37 18.51 16.63
CA LYS A 55 -10.31 17.70 16.06
C LYS A 55 -9.59 17.07 17.25
N LYS A 56 -9.97 15.84 17.62
CA LYS A 56 -9.18 15.05 18.56
C LYS A 56 -7.80 14.95 17.93
N GLU A 57 -6.83 15.60 18.59
CA GLU A 57 -5.44 15.54 18.22
C GLU A 57 -5.05 14.05 18.21
N ASP A 58 -4.58 13.53 17.07
CA ASP A 58 -4.15 12.14 16.98
C ASP A 58 -2.97 11.96 17.93
N ALA A 59 -3.11 11.10 18.93
CA ALA A 59 -2.06 10.85 19.91
C ALA A 59 -0.79 10.23 19.30
N ASN A 60 -0.88 9.72 18.06
CA ASN A 60 0.22 9.17 17.28
C ASN A 60 0.10 9.63 15.83
N PRO A 61 0.41 10.92 15.54
CA PRO A 61 0.26 11.47 14.21
C PRO A 61 1.24 10.81 13.22
N MET A 62 0.84 10.83 11.96
CA MET A 62 1.75 10.45 10.87
C MET A 62 2.72 11.60 10.61
N GLU A 63 4.01 11.30 10.55
CA GLU A 63 5.09 12.24 10.31
C GLU A 63 5.92 11.77 9.11
N THR A 64 6.64 12.69 8.46
CA THR A 64 7.65 12.31 7.47
C THR A 64 8.75 11.49 8.18
N ALA A 65 9.15 10.38 7.57
CA ALA A 65 10.19 9.52 8.14
C ALA A 65 11.54 10.27 8.27
N ASP A 66 12.28 9.92 9.30
CA ASP A 66 13.65 10.39 9.45
C ASP A 66 14.57 9.83 8.33
N ALA A 67 15.81 10.35 8.27
CA ALA A 67 16.78 9.99 7.23
C ALA A 67 17.16 8.50 7.30
N ASP A 68 17.27 7.92 8.49
CA ASP A 68 17.73 6.54 8.67
C ASP A 68 16.65 5.55 8.24
N VAL A 69 15.41 5.78 8.62
CA VAL A 69 14.25 4.97 8.18
C VAL A 69 14.03 5.12 6.68
N THR A 70 14.14 6.34 6.14
CA THR A 70 14.05 6.57 4.70
C THR A 70 15.14 5.83 3.94
N ALA A 71 16.38 5.82 4.46
CA ALA A 71 17.51 5.10 3.87
C ALA A 71 17.29 3.57 3.91
N LEU A 72 16.76 3.02 5.00
CA LEU A 72 16.37 1.62 5.09
C LEU A 72 15.40 1.22 3.99
N ILE A 73 14.30 1.97 3.86
CA ILE A 73 13.26 1.68 2.86
C ILE A 73 13.79 1.84 1.43
N THR A 74 14.61 2.86 1.18
CA THR A 74 15.24 3.07 -0.14
C THR A 74 16.17 1.90 -0.49
N SER A 75 17.02 1.49 0.45
CA SER A 75 17.93 0.36 0.27
C SER A 75 17.18 -0.96 0.05
N TYR A 76 16.08 -1.17 0.76
CA TYR A 76 15.21 -2.32 0.60
C TYR A 76 14.64 -2.42 -0.84
N TYR A 77 14.04 -1.33 -1.35
CA TYR A 77 13.50 -1.32 -2.71
C TYR A 77 14.57 -1.38 -3.79
N GLN A 78 15.75 -0.80 -3.55
CA GLN A 78 16.90 -0.95 -4.45
C GLN A 78 17.32 -2.42 -4.51
N ALA A 79 17.54 -3.08 -3.37
CA ALA A 79 17.93 -4.49 -3.31
C ALA A 79 16.86 -5.40 -3.93
N LEU A 80 15.57 -5.11 -3.74
CA LEU A 80 14.48 -5.80 -4.43
C LEU A 80 14.57 -5.64 -5.96
N GLY A 81 14.84 -4.45 -6.45
CA GLY A 81 15.01 -4.17 -7.86
C GLY A 81 16.18 -4.91 -8.47
N GLU A 82 17.30 -4.94 -7.77
CA GLU A 82 18.54 -5.61 -8.17
C GLU A 82 18.52 -7.13 -7.91
N LYS A 83 17.51 -7.63 -7.16
CA LYS A 83 17.42 -9.02 -6.68
C LYS A 83 18.62 -9.39 -5.80
N ASP A 84 19.15 -8.42 -5.06
CA ASP A 84 20.27 -8.60 -4.14
C ASP A 84 19.80 -9.25 -2.83
N ILE A 85 19.75 -10.59 -2.86
CA ILE A 85 19.32 -11.40 -1.71
C ILE A 85 20.24 -11.21 -0.50
N ALA A 86 21.54 -10.95 -0.73
CA ALA A 86 22.48 -10.77 0.36
C ALA A 86 22.16 -9.49 1.14
N THR A 87 21.92 -8.41 0.46
CA THR A 87 21.50 -7.13 1.07
C THR A 87 20.13 -7.26 1.72
N LEU A 88 19.13 -7.88 1.09
CA LEU A 88 17.80 -8.07 1.68
C LEU A 88 17.86 -8.79 3.03
N LYS A 89 18.71 -9.84 3.15
CA LYS A 89 18.95 -10.56 4.41
C LYS A 89 19.56 -9.71 5.52
N THR A 90 20.13 -8.56 5.21
CA THR A 90 20.64 -7.62 6.22
C THR A 90 19.64 -6.55 6.61
N LEU A 91 18.65 -6.27 5.74
CA LEU A 91 17.64 -5.24 5.93
C LEU A 91 16.36 -5.78 6.56
N GLU A 92 16.09 -7.08 6.42
CA GLU A 92 14.93 -7.78 6.97
C GLU A 92 15.37 -8.83 7.99
N ASP A 93 14.61 -8.94 9.08
CA ASP A 93 14.71 -10.11 9.94
C ASP A 93 13.95 -11.31 9.33
N ASP A 94 14.28 -12.52 9.80
CA ASP A 94 13.59 -13.76 9.42
C ASP A 94 13.38 -13.96 7.89
N PHE A 95 14.33 -13.46 7.07
CA PHE A 95 14.29 -13.66 5.62
C PHE A 95 14.44 -15.14 5.27
N THR A 96 13.41 -15.74 4.67
CA THR A 96 13.32 -17.19 4.43
C THR A 96 13.67 -17.58 3.00
N PRO A 97 13.95 -18.88 2.71
CA PRO A 97 14.09 -19.38 1.33
C PRO A 97 12.84 -19.16 0.47
N SER A 98 11.65 -19.06 1.10
CA SER A 98 10.41 -18.71 0.41
C SER A 98 10.44 -17.27 -0.09
N ASP A 99 10.99 -16.36 0.70
CA ASP A 99 11.11 -14.94 0.33
C ASP A 99 12.13 -14.76 -0.79
N GLU A 100 13.27 -15.46 -0.71
CA GLU A 100 14.26 -15.52 -1.79
C GLU A 100 13.63 -15.99 -3.11
N SER A 101 12.81 -17.05 -3.06
CA SER A 101 12.10 -17.56 -4.25
C SER A 101 11.13 -16.53 -4.82
N LYS A 102 10.41 -15.78 -3.96
CA LYS A 102 9.48 -14.74 -4.40
C LYS A 102 10.23 -13.60 -5.10
N VAL A 103 11.31 -13.09 -4.49
CA VAL A 103 12.14 -12.03 -5.08
C VAL A 103 12.69 -12.46 -6.43
N THR A 104 13.19 -13.69 -6.53
CA THR A 104 13.74 -14.23 -7.78
C THR A 104 12.68 -14.33 -8.87
N ASN A 105 11.45 -14.73 -8.54
CA ASN A 105 10.36 -14.87 -9.50
C ASN A 105 9.85 -13.51 -10.04
N LEU A 106 10.08 -12.41 -9.32
CA LEU A 106 9.71 -11.07 -9.78
C LEU A 106 10.60 -10.54 -10.92
N LYS A 107 11.76 -11.14 -11.17
CA LYS A 107 12.73 -10.68 -12.18
C LYS A 107 12.14 -10.58 -13.60
N ASP A 108 11.17 -11.42 -13.92
CA ASP A 108 10.58 -11.51 -15.26
C ASP A 108 9.46 -10.46 -15.47
N TYR A 109 9.07 -9.73 -14.42
CA TYR A 109 7.95 -8.78 -14.45
C TYR A 109 8.34 -7.39 -13.97
N ILE A 110 9.24 -7.29 -12.99
CA ILE A 110 9.61 -6.04 -12.34
C ILE A 110 11.08 -5.73 -12.63
N GLU A 111 11.32 -4.62 -13.34
CA GLU A 111 12.67 -4.11 -13.61
C GLU A 111 13.24 -3.37 -12.40
N GLY A 112 12.39 -2.67 -11.64
CA GLY A 112 12.83 -1.92 -10.49
C GLY A 112 11.70 -1.23 -9.74
N TYR A 113 12.08 -0.38 -8.81
CA TYR A 113 11.18 0.40 -7.98
C TYR A 113 11.68 1.84 -7.90
N GLU A 114 10.75 2.78 -7.80
CA GLU A 114 11.05 4.18 -7.50
C GLU A 114 10.37 4.53 -6.19
N VAL A 115 11.16 4.81 -5.17
CA VAL A 115 10.67 5.20 -3.85
C VAL A 115 10.31 6.69 -3.88
N GLY A 116 9.12 7.01 -3.40
CA GLY A 116 8.63 8.36 -3.18
C GLY A 116 8.68 8.74 -1.70
N ASP A 117 7.61 9.34 -1.22
CA ASP A 117 7.52 9.78 0.16
C ASP A 117 7.42 8.59 1.13
N VAL A 118 8.10 8.72 2.26
CA VAL A 118 8.07 7.75 3.37
C VAL A 118 7.57 8.46 4.61
N TYR A 119 6.56 7.87 5.25
CA TYR A 119 5.95 8.39 6.47
C TYR A 119 6.03 7.36 7.58
N THR A 120 6.01 7.85 8.82
CA THR A 120 6.06 7.01 10.02
C THR A 120 4.97 7.38 11.00
N LYS A 121 4.50 6.38 11.75
CA LYS A 121 3.86 6.53 13.05
C LYS A 121 4.72 5.79 14.08
N LYS A 122 4.71 6.24 15.35
CA LYS A 122 5.40 5.50 16.40
C LYS A 122 4.87 4.06 16.46
N GLY A 123 5.77 3.12 16.63
CA GLY A 123 5.45 1.72 16.83
C GLY A 123 5.08 1.39 18.28
N MET A 124 5.07 0.11 18.61
CA MET A 124 4.75 -0.38 19.97
C MET A 124 5.84 -0.08 20.98
N THR A 125 7.06 0.16 20.54
CA THR A 125 8.22 0.48 21.39
C THR A 125 8.87 1.78 20.95
N ASP A 126 9.68 2.39 21.80
CA ASP A 126 10.37 3.66 21.52
C ASP A 126 11.31 3.56 20.31
N ASP A 127 11.87 2.37 20.06
CA ASP A 127 12.77 2.08 18.94
C ASP A 127 12.05 1.33 17.79
N SER A 128 10.80 1.67 17.52
CA SER A 128 10.02 1.07 16.43
C SER A 128 9.07 2.06 15.76
N TYR A 129 8.77 1.78 14.49
CA TYR A 129 7.81 2.56 13.70
C TYR A 129 6.93 1.66 12.85
N VAL A 130 5.70 2.11 12.64
CA VAL A 130 4.87 1.72 11.50
C VAL A 130 5.23 2.67 10.36
N VAL A 131 5.73 2.14 9.26
CA VAL A 131 6.20 2.90 8.10
C VAL A 131 5.22 2.76 6.94
N TYR A 132 4.90 3.85 6.29
CA TYR A 132 4.10 3.91 5.07
C TYR A 132 4.99 4.42 3.94
N ALA A 133 5.35 3.55 3.02
CA ALA A 133 6.21 3.88 1.89
C ALA A 133 5.40 4.00 0.61
N CYS A 134 5.40 5.19 0.01
CA CYS A 134 4.90 5.41 -1.34
C CYS A 134 6.00 5.02 -2.33
N PHE A 135 5.66 4.25 -3.34
CA PHE A 135 6.62 3.85 -4.38
C PHE A 135 5.91 3.58 -5.70
N SER A 136 6.67 3.40 -6.76
CA SER A 136 6.15 2.95 -8.04
C SER A 136 6.90 1.72 -8.53
N TYR A 137 6.17 0.76 -9.08
CA TYR A 137 6.75 -0.33 -9.85
C TYR A 137 7.22 0.18 -11.21
N ILE A 138 8.40 -0.29 -11.64
CA ILE A 138 8.89 -0.19 -13.00
C ILE A 138 8.74 -1.59 -13.60
N CYS A 139 7.69 -1.77 -14.43
CA CYS A 139 7.33 -3.07 -14.98
C CYS A 139 7.99 -3.28 -16.33
N GLN A 140 8.45 -4.50 -16.61
CA GLN A 140 9.12 -4.84 -17.86
C GLN A 140 8.21 -4.59 -19.06
N GLY A 141 8.71 -3.82 -20.04
CA GLY A 141 7.98 -3.50 -21.26
C GLY A 141 6.78 -2.56 -21.10
N VAL A 142 6.62 -1.91 -19.93
CA VAL A 142 5.56 -0.95 -19.65
C VAL A 142 6.17 0.42 -19.34
N GLU A 143 5.87 1.44 -20.15
CA GLU A 143 6.43 2.79 -19.97
C GLU A 143 5.87 3.50 -18.73
N THR A 144 4.62 3.22 -18.38
CA THR A 144 3.96 3.88 -17.26
C THR A 144 4.29 3.17 -15.94
N LYS A 145 4.83 3.92 -14.98
CA LYS A 145 5.08 3.43 -13.61
C LYS A 145 3.75 3.22 -12.88
N ALA A 146 3.64 2.13 -12.13
CA ALA A 146 2.45 1.81 -11.35
C ALA A 146 2.64 2.23 -9.89
N PRO A 147 1.94 3.27 -9.40
CA PRO A 147 2.07 3.74 -8.03
C PRO A 147 1.48 2.72 -7.05
N ALA A 148 2.12 2.62 -5.89
CA ALA A 148 1.71 1.74 -4.81
C ALA A 148 2.07 2.33 -3.44
N LEU A 149 1.47 1.76 -2.41
CA LEU A 149 1.74 2.04 -1.00
C LEU A 149 1.95 0.72 -0.28
N THR A 150 2.99 0.64 0.52
CA THR A 150 3.23 -0.51 1.41
C THR A 150 3.41 -0.03 2.84
N GLN A 151 2.91 -0.82 3.77
CA GLN A 151 3.09 -0.64 5.20
C GLN A 151 4.14 -1.64 5.70
N PHE A 152 5.07 -1.15 6.52
CA PHE A 152 6.09 -1.97 7.19
C PHE A 152 6.02 -1.74 8.70
N TYR A 153 6.50 -2.70 9.47
CA TYR A 153 6.92 -2.49 10.84
C TYR A 153 8.44 -2.54 10.88
N VAL A 154 9.06 -1.48 11.37
CA VAL A 154 10.53 -1.40 11.48
C VAL A 154 10.92 -1.20 12.94
N TYR A 155 12.06 -1.73 13.31
CA TYR A 155 12.59 -1.59 14.67
C TYR A 155 14.11 -1.60 14.67
N LYS A 156 14.72 -1.13 15.78
CA LYS A 156 16.16 -1.27 15.97
C LYS A 156 16.49 -2.65 16.55
N ASN A 157 17.35 -3.37 15.86
CA ASN A 157 17.87 -4.64 16.35
C ASN A 157 18.86 -4.44 17.53
N SER A 158 19.38 -5.53 18.09
CA SER A 158 20.34 -5.49 19.22
C SER A 158 21.65 -4.77 18.93
N GLU A 159 21.98 -4.56 17.67
CA GLU A 159 23.16 -3.81 17.21
C GLU A 159 22.85 -2.31 17.01
N GLY A 160 21.60 -1.90 17.16
CA GLY A 160 21.14 -0.53 16.97
C GLY A 160 20.84 -0.17 15.51
N ASN A 161 20.83 -1.15 14.60
CA ASN A 161 20.50 -0.95 13.20
C ASN A 161 18.96 -1.04 12.98
N TRP A 162 18.41 -0.17 12.17
CA TRP A 162 17.03 -0.31 11.71
C TRP A 162 16.87 -1.51 10.80
N VAL A 163 15.88 -2.34 11.06
CA VAL A 163 15.53 -3.52 10.25
C VAL A 163 14.01 -3.60 10.06
N ILE A 164 13.60 -4.21 8.96
CA ILE A 164 12.19 -4.49 8.65
C ILE A 164 11.82 -5.80 9.35
N ASN A 165 10.72 -5.78 10.12
CA ASN A 165 10.15 -6.99 10.70
C ASN A 165 9.35 -7.74 9.62
N ASN A 166 9.95 -8.78 9.04
CA ASN A 166 9.31 -9.60 8.01
C ASN A 166 8.15 -10.45 8.56
N GLY A 167 8.15 -10.72 9.87
CA GLY A 167 7.11 -11.44 10.59
C GLY A 167 5.95 -10.58 11.11
N ALA A 168 5.96 -9.27 10.93
CA ALA A 168 5.03 -8.33 11.58
C ALA A 168 3.55 -8.68 11.36
N LEU A 169 3.16 -9.10 10.16
CA LEU A 169 1.77 -9.47 9.85
C LEU A 169 1.35 -10.84 10.40
N GLN A 170 2.30 -11.68 10.82
CA GLN A 170 2.07 -12.95 11.47
C GLN A 170 2.02 -12.82 13.00
N ASP A 171 2.59 -11.76 13.53
CA ASP A 171 2.48 -11.40 14.94
C ASP A 171 1.12 -10.72 15.19
N SER A 172 0.31 -11.31 16.05
CA SER A 172 -1.06 -10.83 16.30
C SER A 172 -1.10 -9.47 17.00
N GLU A 173 -0.11 -9.14 17.82
CA GLU A 173 -0.05 -7.87 18.54
C GLU A 173 0.41 -6.76 17.59
N ILE A 174 1.48 -6.98 16.84
CA ILE A 174 1.99 -6.02 15.86
C ILE A 174 0.96 -5.81 14.75
N SER A 175 0.39 -6.88 14.22
CA SER A 175 -0.60 -6.81 13.14
C SER A 175 -1.88 -6.08 13.55
N ALA A 176 -2.29 -6.18 14.81
CA ALA A 176 -3.44 -5.44 15.35
C ALA A 176 -3.10 -3.95 15.60
N TYR A 177 -1.82 -3.64 15.83
CA TYR A 177 -1.34 -2.28 16.04
C TYR A 177 -1.17 -1.51 14.73
N MET A 178 -0.72 -2.18 13.66
CA MET A 178 -0.52 -1.63 12.32
C MET A 178 -1.85 -1.19 11.67
#